data_38ddabbe28f0b968d673ed90a007d7b0
#
_entry.id   38ddabbe28f0b968d673ed90a007d7b0
#
_cell.length_a   1.000
_cell.length_b   1.000
_cell.length_c   1.000
_cell.angle_alpha   90.00
_cell.angle_beta   90.00
_cell.angle_gamma   90.00
#
_symmetry.space_group_name_H-M   'P 1'
#
loop_
_entity.id
_entity.type
_entity.pdbx_description
1 polymer ?
#
loop_
_entity_poly.entity_id
_entity_poly.type
_entity_poly.pdbx_seq_one_letter_code
_entity_poly.pdbx_strand_id
1 'polypeptide(L)'
;FHIGFDGNSCYDDGFWYEGWEGHFELVKLNLQNPAVVDYLMECVKYWIDEFDIDGLRLDVAYSLDHNFMKRLRSFCESIKPGFALIGEVLFGDYNLIVNDEMLHSCTNYECYKGIYSSFNSMNLFEIAHSLNRQFGPEQWCIYRGKHLMTFVDNHDVTRIASILTNKNHLPLCYGILFGMPGIPCIYYGSEWGEEGVKAPDNDYALRPCFDAPKPNELTDFISRLIEVRCASDALCNGSYRNVVITNHQLIFERRTETERILVAINASDSDFTAGNGELQGSYIDLLKTGDSSETAPQTLNGQLSMPAYSVQYLKML
;
A
#
# COMPACT_ATOMS: atom_id res chain seq x y z
N PHE A 1 -22.32 2.64 24.20
CA PHE A 1 -22.97 1.95 23.10
C PHE A 1 -24.17 2.74 22.59
N HIS A 2 -24.63 2.48 21.36
CA HIS A 2 -25.93 2.90 20.85
C HIS A 2 -26.93 1.80 21.19
N ILE A 3 -27.86 2.07 22.12
CA ILE A 3 -28.84 1.08 22.63
C ILE A 3 -30.26 1.62 22.43
N GLY A 4 -31.17 0.76 21.93
CA GLY A 4 -32.61 0.98 21.89
C GLY A 4 -33.37 -0.11 22.65
N PHE A 5 -34.48 0.26 23.28
CA PHE A 5 -35.29 -0.66 24.10
C PHE A 5 -36.62 -1.05 23.45
N ASP A 6 -36.81 -0.75 22.18
CA ASP A 6 -37.99 -1.00 21.35
C ASP A 6 -37.78 -2.13 20.31
N GLY A 7 -36.78 -2.97 20.53
CA GLY A 7 -36.43 -4.11 19.68
C GLY A 7 -35.56 -5.12 20.41
N ASN A 8 -35.22 -6.21 19.71
CA ASN A 8 -34.33 -7.26 20.22
C ASN A 8 -33.08 -7.34 19.38
N SER A 9 -31.95 -7.67 20.01
CA SER A 9 -30.77 -8.18 19.32
C SER A 9 -30.99 -9.62 18.82
N CYS A 10 -30.01 -10.19 18.11
CA CYS A 10 -30.05 -11.59 17.72
C CYS A 10 -30.03 -12.56 18.92
N TYR A 11 -29.78 -12.08 20.14
CA TYR A 11 -29.74 -12.85 21.37
C TYR A 11 -31.07 -12.82 22.16
N ASP A 12 -32.10 -12.15 21.63
CA ASP A 12 -33.44 -12.04 22.23
C ASP A 12 -33.41 -11.51 23.70
N ASP A 13 -32.60 -10.50 23.92
CA ASP A 13 -32.27 -9.92 25.22
C ASP A 13 -33.15 -8.70 25.60
N GLY A 14 -34.14 -8.37 24.78
CA GLY A 14 -35.09 -7.29 25.04
C GLY A 14 -34.62 -5.90 24.69
N PHE A 15 -33.44 -5.76 24.08
CA PHE A 15 -32.92 -4.49 23.58
C PHE A 15 -32.14 -4.66 22.28
N TRP A 16 -32.05 -3.60 21.51
CA TRP A 16 -31.22 -3.50 20.32
C TRP A 16 -29.96 -2.68 20.62
N TYR A 17 -28.87 -3.04 19.96
CA TYR A 17 -27.64 -2.24 19.96
C TYR A 17 -26.92 -2.33 18.62
N GLU A 18 -26.08 -1.34 18.34
CA GLU A 18 -25.34 -1.30 17.08
C GLU A 18 -24.07 -2.17 17.17
N GLY A 19 -23.98 -3.12 16.25
CA GLY A 19 -22.75 -3.87 15.96
C GLY A 19 -22.15 -3.45 14.62
N TRP A 20 -20.90 -3.80 14.39
CA TRP A 20 -20.25 -3.54 13.12
C TRP A 20 -20.88 -4.40 12.02
N GLU A 21 -21.42 -3.74 10.98
CA GLU A 21 -22.06 -4.39 9.80
C GLU A 21 -23.07 -5.51 10.14
N GLY A 22 -23.74 -5.40 11.29
CA GLY A 22 -24.71 -6.40 11.76
C GLY A 22 -24.10 -7.54 12.58
N HIS A 23 -22.80 -7.51 12.85
CA HIS A 23 -22.12 -8.42 13.75
C HIS A 23 -22.28 -7.96 15.19
N PHE A 24 -23.24 -8.55 15.92
CA PHE A 24 -23.59 -8.14 17.28
C PHE A 24 -22.48 -8.48 18.30
N GLU A 25 -21.62 -9.45 18.00
CA GLU A 25 -20.41 -9.76 18.78
C GLU A 25 -19.34 -8.65 18.73
N LEU A 26 -19.41 -7.76 17.72
CA LEU A 26 -18.53 -6.62 17.52
C LEU A 26 -19.28 -5.31 17.80
N VAL A 27 -19.53 -5.06 19.07
CA VAL A 27 -20.36 -3.93 19.54
C VAL A 27 -19.66 -2.60 19.30
N LYS A 28 -20.35 -1.67 18.62
CA LYS A 28 -19.81 -0.32 18.37
C LYS A 28 -19.89 0.55 19.62
N LEU A 29 -18.80 1.25 19.90
CA LEU A 29 -18.76 2.32 20.91
C LEU A 29 -19.49 3.56 20.38
N ASN A 30 -20.25 4.21 21.27
CA ASN A 30 -20.87 5.49 20.94
C ASN A 30 -19.84 6.62 20.97
N LEU A 31 -19.23 6.91 19.81
CA LEU A 31 -18.24 7.98 19.65
C LEU A 31 -18.83 9.41 19.67
N GLN A 32 -20.17 9.53 19.82
CA GLN A 32 -20.84 10.80 20.09
C GLN A 32 -20.98 11.07 21.61
N ASN A 33 -20.71 10.07 22.45
CA ASN A 33 -20.72 10.25 23.91
C ASN A 33 -19.36 10.84 24.37
N PRO A 34 -19.35 12.05 24.97
CA PRO A 34 -18.10 12.68 25.39
C PRO A 34 -17.27 11.84 26.35
N ALA A 35 -17.90 11.14 27.30
CA ALA A 35 -17.18 10.31 28.27
C ALA A 35 -16.45 9.12 27.61
N VAL A 36 -17.03 8.54 26.55
CA VAL A 36 -16.36 7.50 25.75
C VAL A 36 -15.17 8.08 25.01
N VAL A 37 -15.35 9.23 24.38
CA VAL A 37 -14.29 9.90 23.64
C VAL A 37 -13.14 10.31 24.57
N ASP A 38 -13.45 10.91 25.73
CA ASP A 38 -12.45 11.31 26.71
C ASP A 38 -11.63 10.11 27.20
N TYR A 39 -12.31 9.00 27.52
CA TYR A 39 -11.63 7.76 27.91
C TYR A 39 -10.68 7.24 26.83
N LEU A 40 -11.11 7.22 25.55
CA LEU A 40 -10.26 6.78 24.44
C LEU A 40 -9.04 7.71 24.25
N MET A 41 -9.22 9.03 24.42
CA MET A 41 -8.11 9.99 24.36
C MET A 41 -7.10 9.75 25.51
N GLU A 42 -7.57 9.45 26.71
CA GLU A 42 -6.70 9.08 27.84
C GLU A 42 -5.93 7.79 27.56
N CYS A 43 -6.56 6.77 26.96
CA CYS A 43 -5.87 5.55 26.53
C CYS A 43 -4.77 5.84 25.51
N VAL A 44 -5.04 6.65 24.49
CA VAL A 44 -4.04 7.04 23.48
C VAL A 44 -2.89 7.80 24.12
N LYS A 45 -3.20 8.75 25.01
CA LYS A 45 -2.17 9.47 25.77
C LYS A 45 -1.30 8.53 26.57
N TYR A 46 -1.92 7.57 27.28
CA TYR A 46 -1.19 6.56 28.04
C TYR A 46 -0.23 5.75 27.18
N TRP A 47 -0.67 5.32 25.97
CA TRP A 47 0.19 4.57 25.05
C TRP A 47 1.35 5.42 24.51
N ILE A 48 1.12 6.72 24.26
CA ILE A 48 2.19 7.63 23.86
C ILE A 48 3.21 7.79 24.99
N ASP A 49 2.73 8.04 26.21
CA ASP A 49 3.58 8.30 27.39
C ASP A 49 4.36 7.05 27.81
N GLU A 50 3.73 5.86 27.78
CA GLU A 50 4.32 4.62 28.30
C GLU A 50 5.15 3.87 27.26
N PHE A 51 4.74 3.86 26.00
CA PHE A 51 5.34 3.05 24.95
C PHE A 51 6.01 3.88 23.84
N ASP A 52 5.94 5.20 23.90
CA ASP A 52 6.50 6.15 22.94
C ASP A 52 6.08 5.84 21.48
N ILE A 53 4.83 5.42 21.27
CA ILE A 53 4.31 5.13 19.93
C ILE A 53 4.27 6.39 19.06
N ASP A 54 4.47 6.22 17.74
CA ASP A 54 4.52 7.31 16.76
C ASP A 54 3.24 7.43 15.91
N GLY A 55 2.29 6.55 16.11
CA GLY A 55 1.04 6.57 15.36
C GLY A 55 0.06 5.48 15.76
N LEU A 56 -1.13 5.55 15.16
CA LEU A 56 -2.20 4.56 15.30
C LEU A 56 -2.67 4.10 13.91
N ARG A 57 -2.92 2.82 13.77
CA ARG A 57 -3.78 2.26 12.73
C ARG A 57 -5.19 2.11 13.30
N LEU A 58 -6.15 2.79 12.67
CA LEU A 58 -7.56 2.74 13.04
C LEU A 58 -8.26 1.65 12.23
N ASP A 59 -8.74 0.65 12.94
CA ASP A 59 -9.56 -0.42 12.36
C ASP A 59 -10.87 0.13 11.83
N VAL A 60 -11.37 -0.42 10.71
CA VAL A 60 -12.64 -0.04 10.09
C VAL A 60 -12.91 1.47 10.06
N ALA A 61 -11.90 2.25 9.70
CA ALA A 61 -11.94 3.72 9.78
C ALA A 61 -13.10 4.35 9.00
N TYR A 62 -13.56 3.70 7.94
CA TYR A 62 -14.74 4.14 7.17
C TYR A 62 -16.05 4.12 7.98
N SER A 63 -16.09 3.41 9.10
CA SER A 63 -17.24 3.29 10.00
C SER A 63 -17.15 4.17 11.24
N LEU A 64 -16.04 4.93 11.43
CA LEU A 64 -15.84 5.79 12.59
C LEU A 64 -16.53 7.15 12.41
N ASP A 65 -16.91 7.75 13.55
CA ASP A 65 -17.47 9.11 13.58
C ASP A 65 -16.40 10.13 13.13
N HIS A 66 -16.75 11.02 12.19
CA HIS A 66 -15.82 12.01 11.64
C HIS A 66 -15.39 13.04 12.68
N ASN A 67 -16.28 13.46 13.63
CA ASN A 67 -15.90 14.39 14.69
C ASN A 67 -14.93 13.75 15.68
N PHE A 68 -15.11 12.45 15.94
CA PHE A 68 -14.13 11.69 16.73
C PHE A 68 -12.76 11.69 16.04
N MET A 69 -12.67 11.41 14.74
CA MET A 69 -11.40 11.40 13.99
C MET A 69 -10.73 12.79 14.01
N LYS A 70 -11.50 13.86 13.82
CA LYS A 70 -10.97 15.24 13.91
C LYS A 70 -10.43 15.56 15.31
N ARG A 71 -11.16 15.16 16.33
CA ARG A 71 -10.73 15.36 17.72
C ARG A 71 -9.47 14.55 18.03
N LEU A 72 -9.42 13.27 17.58
CA LEU A 72 -8.25 12.40 17.73
C LEU A 72 -7.02 13.01 17.05
N ARG A 73 -7.18 13.52 15.81
CA ARG A 73 -6.09 14.20 15.08
C ARG A 73 -5.52 15.35 15.88
N SER A 74 -6.37 16.29 16.27
CA SER A 74 -5.95 17.47 17.02
C SER A 74 -5.32 17.11 18.36
N PHE A 75 -5.89 16.12 19.07
CA PHE A 75 -5.38 15.65 20.35
C PHE A 75 -3.98 15.03 20.21
N CYS A 76 -3.79 14.10 19.30
CA CYS A 76 -2.49 13.44 19.08
C CYS A 76 -1.42 14.45 18.68
N GLU A 77 -1.72 15.37 17.74
CA GLU A 77 -0.79 16.41 17.31
C GLU A 77 -0.38 17.34 18.45
N SER A 78 -1.28 17.62 19.41
CA SER A 78 -0.99 18.46 20.57
C SER A 78 -0.04 17.80 21.57
N ILE A 79 -0.02 16.45 21.64
CA ILE A 79 0.83 15.68 22.57
C ILE A 79 2.16 15.31 21.91
N LYS A 80 2.10 14.80 20.70
CA LYS A 80 3.27 14.34 19.93
C LYS A 80 3.18 14.86 18.50
N PRO A 81 3.78 16.01 18.18
CA PRO A 81 3.77 16.57 16.82
C PRO A 81 4.28 15.56 15.79
N GLY A 82 3.56 15.44 14.68
CA GLY A 82 3.85 14.46 13.63
C GLY A 82 3.35 13.04 13.92
N PHE A 83 2.50 12.85 14.94
CA PHE A 83 1.90 11.55 15.23
C PHE A 83 1.01 11.06 14.08
N ALA A 84 1.32 9.88 13.54
CA ALA A 84 0.66 9.36 12.35
C ALA A 84 -0.70 8.72 12.67
N LEU A 85 -1.72 9.03 11.85
CA LEU A 85 -3.01 8.34 11.87
C LEU A 85 -3.26 7.68 10.51
N ILE A 86 -3.36 6.36 10.48
CA ILE A 86 -3.61 5.56 9.28
C ILE A 86 -4.91 4.79 9.49
N GLY A 87 -5.85 4.93 8.56
CA GLY A 87 -7.13 4.22 8.63
C GLY A 87 -7.16 2.96 7.79
N GLU A 88 -7.82 1.93 8.26
CA GLU A 88 -8.23 0.85 7.38
C GLU A 88 -9.49 1.26 6.64
N VAL A 89 -9.42 1.23 5.30
CA VAL A 89 -10.55 1.51 4.40
C VAL A 89 -10.54 0.51 3.27
N LEU A 90 -11.62 -0.25 3.16
CA LEU A 90 -11.75 -1.29 2.14
C LEU A 90 -12.21 -0.72 0.79
N PHE A 91 -13.09 0.29 0.81
CA PHE A 91 -13.75 0.85 -0.38
C PHE A 91 -14.22 2.30 -0.15
N GLY A 92 -14.66 2.94 -1.21
CA GLY A 92 -15.23 4.30 -1.16
C GLY A 92 -14.25 5.38 -1.57
N ASP A 93 -14.62 6.63 -1.30
CA ASP A 93 -13.78 7.80 -1.56
C ASP A 93 -12.90 8.11 -0.34
N TYR A 94 -11.61 7.83 -0.47
CA TYR A 94 -10.65 8.06 0.61
C TYR A 94 -10.52 9.55 0.99
N ASN A 95 -10.87 10.50 0.10
CA ASN A 95 -10.83 11.92 0.42
C ASN A 95 -11.74 12.30 1.59
N LEU A 96 -12.81 11.54 1.84
CA LEU A 96 -13.74 11.79 2.93
C LEU A 96 -13.05 11.78 4.29
N ILE A 97 -12.03 10.94 4.47
CA ILE A 97 -11.36 10.74 5.75
C ILE A 97 -9.84 10.98 5.71
N VAL A 98 -9.20 10.90 4.53
CA VAL A 98 -7.77 11.24 4.36
C VAL A 98 -7.66 12.69 3.93
N ASN A 99 -7.49 13.59 4.91
CA ASN A 99 -7.41 15.03 4.71
C ASN A 99 -6.70 15.69 5.90
N ASP A 100 -6.54 17.01 5.85
CA ASP A 100 -5.78 17.77 6.86
C ASP A 100 -6.41 17.76 8.26
N GLU A 101 -7.70 17.44 8.38
CA GLU A 101 -8.42 17.44 9.67
C GLU A 101 -8.52 16.06 10.32
N MET A 102 -8.40 14.96 9.56
CA MET A 102 -8.63 13.59 10.04
C MET A 102 -7.39 12.71 9.87
N LEU A 103 -7.39 11.79 8.92
CA LEU A 103 -6.31 10.82 8.77
C LEU A 103 -5.24 11.29 7.80
N HIS A 104 -3.99 10.91 8.05
CA HIS A 104 -2.87 11.17 7.15
C HIS A 104 -2.88 10.22 5.95
N SER A 105 -3.34 8.99 6.16
CA SER A 105 -3.30 7.92 5.17
C SER A 105 -4.40 6.90 5.43
N CYS A 106 -4.67 6.04 4.45
CA CYS A 106 -5.45 4.83 4.63
C CYS A 106 -4.92 3.69 3.73
N THR A 107 -5.42 2.48 3.99
CA THR A 107 -5.11 1.28 3.20
C THR A 107 -5.61 1.42 1.76
N ASN A 108 -4.74 1.10 0.78
CA ASN A 108 -5.07 1.17 -0.64
C ASN A 108 -5.44 -0.22 -1.20
N TYR A 109 -6.63 -0.69 -0.85
CA TYR A 109 -7.12 -1.99 -1.32
C TYR A 109 -7.35 -2.05 -2.83
N GLU A 110 -7.62 -0.92 -3.48
CA GLU A 110 -7.74 -0.87 -4.95
C GLU A 110 -6.44 -1.24 -5.64
N CYS A 111 -5.31 -0.65 -5.21
CA CYS A 111 -4.02 -1.00 -5.77
C CYS A 111 -3.56 -2.41 -5.37
N TYR A 112 -3.86 -2.86 -4.14
CA TYR A 112 -3.65 -4.26 -3.75
C TYR A 112 -4.32 -5.21 -4.75
N LYS A 113 -5.63 -5.03 -4.98
CA LYS A 113 -6.37 -5.84 -5.94
C LYS A 113 -5.81 -5.70 -7.36
N GLY A 114 -5.52 -4.47 -7.79
CA GLY A 114 -4.96 -4.20 -9.10
C GLY A 114 -3.63 -4.91 -9.36
N ILE A 115 -2.76 -5.00 -8.35
CA ILE A 115 -1.46 -5.69 -8.49
C ILE A 115 -1.66 -7.18 -8.77
N TYR A 116 -2.26 -7.93 -7.83
CA TYR A 116 -2.34 -9.39 -8.01
C TYR A 116 -3.22 -9.79 -9.20
N SER A 117 -4.31 -9.06 -9.44
CA SER A 117 -5.23 -9.32 -10.54
C SER A 117 -4.57 -9.10 -11.90
N SER A 118 -3.76 -8.04 -12.03
CA SER A 118 -3.01 -7.76 -13.27
C SER A 118 -2.05 -8.90 -13.63
N PHE A 119 -1.34 -9.46 -12.66
CA PHE A 119 -0.42 -10.57 -12.92
C PHE A 119 -1.15 -11.87 -13.19
N ASN A 120 -2.24 -12.17 -12.47
CA ASN A 120 -2.99 -13.41 -12.67
C ASN A 120 -3.77 -13.42 -13.99
N SER A 121 -4.26 -12.28 -14.45
CA SER A 121 -4.96 -12.13 -15.75
C SER A 121 -4.02 -11.83 -16.90
N MET A 122 -2.71 -11.63 -16.63
CA MET A 122 -1.73 -11.13 -17.61
C MET A 122 -2.22 -9.86 -18.31
N ASN A 123 -2.69 -8.89 -17.51
CA ASN A 123 -3.26 -7.63 -17.99
C ASN A 123 -2.81 -6.45 -17.12
N LEU A 124 -1.61 -5.93 -17.37
CA LEU A 124 -1.05 -4.81 -16.61
C LEU A 124 -1.78 -3.47 -16.83
N PHE A 125 -2.71 -3.40 -17.78
CA PHE A 125 -3.59 -2.23 -17.90
C PHE A 125 -4.44 -2.01 -16.66
N GLU A 126 -4.78 -3.06 -15.87
CA GLU A 126 -5.60 -2.93 -14.68
C GLU A 126 -4.90 -2.09 -13.61
N ILE A 127 -3.69 -2.48 -13.20
CA ILE A 127 -2.93 -1.69 -12.20
C ILE A 127 -2.50 -0.33 -12.75
N ALA A 128 -2.11 -0.24 -14.03
CA ALA A 128 -1.76 1.02 -14.66
C ALA A 128 -2.94 2.01 -14.67
N HIS A 129 -4.17 1.51 -14.90
CA HIS A 129 -5.38 2.32 -14.83
C HIS A 129 -5.64 2.82 -13.40
N SER A 130 -5.58 1.95 -12.39
CA SER A 130 -5.76 2.33 -10.98
C SER A 130 -4.75 3.38 -10.54
N LEU A 131 -3.47 3.21 -10.88
CA LEU A 131 -2.42 4.17 -10.58
C LEU A 131 -2.64 5.52 -11.29
N ASN A 132 -3.02 5.50 -12.58
CA ASN A 132 -3.29 6.73 -13.31
C ASN A 132 -4.51 7.47 -12.78
N ARG A 133 -5.57 6.74 -12.42
CA ARG A 133 -6.77 7.30 -11.81
C ARG A 133 -6.48 7.94 -10.46
N GLN A 134 -5.65 7.31 -9.64
CA GLN A 134 -5.34 7.78 -8.29
C GLN A 134 -4.28 8.89 -8.28
N PHE A 135 -3.23 8.77 -9.08
CA PHE A 135 -2.02 9.59 -8.96
C PHE A 135 -1.54 10.23 -10.27
N GLY A 136 -2.24 10.00 -11.37
CA GLY A 136 -1.84 10.45 -12.71
C GLY A 136 -1.84 11.97 -12.91
N PRO A 137 -1.39 12.44 -14.08
CA PRO A 137 -1.26 13.86 -14.39
C PRO A 137 -2.61 14.53 -14.70
N GLU A 138 -3.65 13.77 -14.98
CA GLU A 138 -4.93 14.26 -15.45
C GLU A 138 -5.70 15.03 -14.36
N GLN A 139 -6.52 16.01 -14.77
CA GLN A 139 -7.30 16.83 -13.83
C GLN A 139 -8.31 16.01 -13.00
N TRP A 140 -8.78 14.90 -13.53
CA TRP A 140 -9.71 13.98 -12.86
C TRP A 140 -9.02 12.99 -11.88
N CYS A 141 -7.70 13.11 -11.69
CA CYS A 141 -6.96 12.32 -10.71
C CYS A 141 -7.50 12.56 -9.29
N ILE A 142 -7.81 11.48 -8.57
CA ILE A 142 -8.59 11.55 -7.33
C ILE A 142 -7.74 11.70 -6.05
N TYR A 143 -6.50 11.20 -6.03
CA TYR A 143 -5.67 11.17 -4.80
C TYR A 143 -4.28 11.80 -5.00
N ARG A 144 -4.16 12.75 -5.92
CA ARG A 144 -2.88 13.47 -6.16
C ARG A 144 -2.35 14.10 -4.89
N GLY A 145 -1.07 13.85 -4.60
CA GLY A 145 -0.40 14.36 -3.40
C GLY A 145 -0.72 13.61 -2.10
N LYS A 146 -1.58 12.58 -2.14
CA LYS A 146 -1.81 11.72 -0.98
C LYS A 146 -0.84 10.54 -0.96
N HIS A 147 -0.37 10.20 0.23
CA HIS A 147 0.46 9.04 0.49
C HIS A 147 -0.37 7.94 1.14
N LEU A 148 -1.02 7.12 0.32
CA LEU A 148 -1.84 6.01 0.80
C LEU A 148 -0.94 4.84 1.20
N MET A 149 -1.31 4.09 2.24
CA MET A 149 -0.62 2.87 2.64
C MET A 149 -0.89 1.76 1.62
N THR A 150 0.15 1.36 0.89
CA THR A 150 0.10 0.36 -0.19
C THR A 150 0.71 -0.95 0.28
N PHE A 151 0.16 -2.07 -0.18
CA PHE A 151 0.58 -3.41 0.22
C PHE A 151 0.25 -4.43 -0.88
N VAL A 152 0.87 -5.60 -0.81
CA VAL A 152 0.56 -6.74 -1.70
C VAL A 152 -0.20 -7.85 -0.97
N ASP A 153 -0.15 -7.85 0.35
CA ASP A 153 -0.97 -8.66 1.26
C ASP A 153 -0.98 -8.06 2.67
N ASN A 154 -1.84 -8.59 3.53
CA ASN A 154 -1.93 -8.26 4.94
C ASN A 154 -2.55 -9.43 5.74
N HIS A 155 -2.90 -9.17 7.00
CA HIS A 155 -3.44 -10.17 7.93
C HIS A 155 -4.91 -10.59 7.66
N ASP A 156 -5.58 -9.96 6.69
CA ASP A 156 -7.00 -10.19 6.38
C ASP A 156 -7.24 -10.73 4.98
N VAL A 157 -6.19 -10.86 4.16
CA VAL A 157 -6.29 -11.36 2.79
C VAL A 157 -5.32 -12.52 2.55
N THR A 158 -5.64 -13.35 1.57
CA THR A 158 -4.71 -14.41 1.10
C THR A 158 -3.35 -13.80 0.78
N ARG A 159 -2.27 -14.43 1.27
CA ARG A 159 -0.91 -13.96 1.04
C ARG A 159 -0.57 -13.92 -0.43
N ILE A 160 0.22 -12.93 -0.84
CA ILE A 160 0.56 -12.72 -2.26
C ILE A 160 1.24 -13.95 -2.87
N ALA A 161 2.10 -14.63 -2.11
CA ALA A 161 2.73 -15.88 -2.55
C ALA A 161 1.72 -17.00 -2.83
N SER A 162 0.55 -17.01 -2.19
CA SER A 162 -0.52 -18.00 -2.43
C SER A 162 -1.50 -17.57 -3.52
N ILE A 163 -1.75 -16.25 -3.70
CA ILE A 163 -2.75 -15.77 -4.65
C ILE A 163 -2.24 -15.75 -6.08
N LEU A 164 -0.92 -15.62 -6.28
CA LEU A 164 -0.30 -15.60 -7.60
C LEU A 164 -0.30 -17.00 -8.25
N THR A 165 -0.81 -17.06 -9.48
CA THR A 165 -0.80 -18.29 -10.30
C THR A 165 0.58 -18.61 -10.86
N ASN A 166 1.41 -17.60 -11.11
CA ASN A 166 2.81 -17.73 -11.52
C ASN A 166 3.74 -17.14 -10.46
N LYS A 167 4.53 -17.98 -9.83
CA LYS A 167 5.44 -17.56 -8.74
C LYS A 167 6.57 -16.63 -9.22
N ASN A 168 6.92 -16.63 -10.51
CA ASN A 168 7.90 -15.69 -11.05
C ASN A 168 7.42 -14.23 -11.00
N HIS A 169 6.11 -14.01 -10.80
CA HIS A 169 5.56 -12.67 -10.65
C HIS A 169 5.72 -12.10 -9.24
N LEU A 170 6.09 -12.91 -8.25
CA LEU A 170 6.18 -12.46 -6.86
C LEU A 170 7.17 -11.28 -6.68
N PRO A 171 8.41 -11.33 -7.19
CA PRO A 171 9.31 -10.18 -7.13
C PRO A 171 8.77 -8.96 -7.90
N LEU A 172 8.03 -9.17 -8.99
CA LEU A 172 7.47 -8.09 -9.81
C LEU A 172 6.38 -7.31 -9.06
N CYS A 173 5.59 -8.00 -8.22
CA CYS A 173 4.62 -7.34 -7.33
C CYS A 173 5.30 -6.33 -6.40
N TYR A 174 6.43 -6.71 -5.81
CA TYR A 174 7.22 -5.80 -4.97
C TYR A 174 7.87 -4.70 -5.81
N GLY A 175 8.30 -5.00 -7.03
CA GLY A 175 8.78 -3.98 -7.97
C GLY A 175 7.73 -2.90 -8.28
N ILE A 176 6.45 -3.26 -8.39
CA ILE A 176 5.38 -2.27 -8.51
C ILE A 176 5.16 -1.57 -7.16
N LEU A 177 5.06 -2.31 -6.05
CA LEU A 177 4.77 -1.77 -4.71
C LEU A 177 5.76 -0.67 -4.30
N PHE A 178 7.06 -0.91 -4.48
CA PHE A 178 8.10 0.06 -4.10
C PHE A 178 8.33 1.17 -5.13
N GLY A 179 7.90 0.97 -6.39
CA GLY A 179 7.98 1.98 -7.45
C GLY A 179 6.81 2.96 -7.47
N MET A 180 5.61 2.52 -7.10
CA MET A 180 4.39 3.32 -7.16
C MET A 180 4.32 4.41 -6.09
N PRO A 181 3.46 5.44 -6.25
CA PRO A 181 3.15 6.40 -5.18
C PRO A 181 2.52 5.72 -3.96
N GLY A 182 2.76 6.28 -2.77
CA GLY A 182 2.20 5.82 -1.51
C GLY A 182 3.27 5.40 -0.49
N ILE A 183 2.85 4.78 0.59
CA ILE A 183 3.69 4.26 1.68
C ILE A 183 3.68 2.74 1.58
N PRO A 184 4.74 2.10 1.05
CA PRO A 184 4.78 0.65 0.92
C PRO A 184 4.82 -0.01 2.30
N CYS A 185 3.99 -1.02 2.49
CA CYS A 185 3.91 -1.83 3.70
C CYS A 185 4.15 -3.30 3.35
N ILE A 186 5.01 -3.96 4.11
CA ILE A 186 5.27 -5.39 4.02
C ILE A 186 4.63 -6.07 5.22
N TYR A 187 3.85 -7.10 4.96
CA TYR A 187 3.32 -7.95 6.02
C TYR A 187 4.37 -9.00 6.40
N TYR A 188 4.55 -9.24 7.70
CA TYR A 188 5.59 -10.15 8.20
C TYR A 188 5.48 -11.55 7.58
N GLY A 189 6.60 -12.10 7.16
CA GLY A 189 6.70 -13.37 6.45
C GLY A 189 6.58 -13.25 4.93
N SER A 190 5.95 -12.22 4.41
CA SER A 190 5.80 -12.01 2.98
C SER A 190 7.12 -11.64 2.30
N GLU A 191 8.08 -11.09 3.06
CA GLU A 191 9.43 -10.77 2.59
C GLU A 191 10.28 -12.00 2.23
N TRP A 192 9.89 -13.20 2.66
CA TRP A 192 10.49 -14.46 2.20
C TRP A 192 9.52 -15.37 1.46
N GLY A 193 8.32 -14.84 1.11
CA GLY A 193 7.35 -15.56 0.31
C GLY A 193 6.52 -16.57 1.10
N GLU A 194 6.24 -16.30 2.38
CA GLU A 194 5.33 -17.14 3.18
C GLU A 194 3.98 -17.29 2.50
N GLU A 195 3.48 -18.51 2.48
CA GLU A 195 2.18 -18.85 1.90
C GLU A 195 1.10 -18.86 2.98
N GLY A 196 -0.13 -18.57 2.59
CA GLY A 196 -1.31 -18.63 3.45
C GLY A 196 -2.56 -18.24 2.68
N VAL A 197 -3.58 -19.07 2.75
CA VAL A 197 -4.88 -18.84 2.11
C VAL A 197 -5.91 -18.48 3.17
N LYS A 198 -6.66 -17.41 2.94
CA LYS A 198 -7.75 -16.99 3.84
C LYS A 198 -8.82 -18.09 3.88
N ALA A 199 -9.12 -18.57 5.09
CA ALA A 199 -10.23 -19.49 5.33
C ALA A 199 -11.52 -18.73 5.69
N PRO A 200 -12.69 -19.31 5.47
CA PRO A 200 -13.96 -18.65 5.79
C PRO A 200 -14.21 -18.44 7.29
N ASP A 201 -13.61 -19.27 8.14
CA ASP A 201 -13.90 -19.41 9.56
C ASP A 201 -12.74 -19.00 10.48
N ASN A 202 -11.54 -18.80 9.94
CA ASN A 202 -10.38 -18.38 10.73
C ASN A 202 -9.27 -17.77 9.87
N ASP A 203 -8.35 -17.06 10.53
CA ASP A 203 -7.20 -16.39 9.91
C ASP A 203 -5.86 -17.04 10.26
N TYR A 204 -5.84 -18.25 10.83
CA TYR A 204 -4.60 -18.87 11.32
C TYR A 204 -3.54 -19.03 10.25
N ALA A 205 -3.93 -19.38 9.01
CA ALA A 205 -3.01 -19.50 7.89
C ALA A 205 -2.36 -18.17 7.47
N LEU A 206 -3.02 -17.05 7.78
CA LEU A 206 -2.52 -15.71 7.49
C LEU A 206 -1.60 -15.17 8.59
N ARG A 207 -1.72 -15.70 9.82
CA ARG A 207 -1.06 -15.19 11.03
C ARG A 207 -0.17 -16.23 11.71
N PRO A 208 0.76 -16.89 10.96
CA PRO A 208 1.63 -17.91 11.54
C PRO A 208 2.58 -17.29 12.58
N CYS A 209 2.99 -18.09 13.55
CA CYS A 209 4.10 -17.78 14.43
C CYS A 209 5.38 -18.39 13.85
N PHE A 210 6.46 -17.62 13.83
CA PHE A 210 7.76 -18.06 13.34
C PHE A 210 8.75 -18.17 14.49
N ASP A 211 9.47 -19.29 14.59
CA ASP A 211 10.56 -19.45 15.56
C ASP A 211 11.78 -18.60 15.19
N ALA A 212 11.99 -18.37 13.89
CA ALA A 212 13.09 -17.54 13.38
C ALA A 212 12.74 -16.97 11.99
N PRO A 213 13.36 -15.84 11.59
CA PRO A 213 13.30 -15.34 10.21
C PRO A 213 13.85 -16.37 9.21
N LYS A 214 13.31 -16.35 7.97
CA LYS A 214 13.71 -17.27 6.88
C LYS A 214 14.17 -16.45 5.63
N PRO A 215 15.18 -15.56 5.76
CA PRO A 215 15.59 -14.72 4.65
C PRO A 215 16.07 -15.55 3.45
N ASN A 216 15.79 -15.04 2.25
CA ASN A 216 16.13 -15.65 0.98
C ASN A 216 16.35 -14.58 -0.10
N GLU A 217 16.53 -14.99 -1.37
CA GLU A 217 16.74 -14.07 -2.50
C GLU A 217 15.64 -13.01 -2.65
N LEU A 218 14.38 -13.34 -2.30
CA LEU A 218 13.28 -12.36 -2.29
C LEU A 218 13.50 -11.30 -1.21
N THR A 219 13.97 -11.70 -0.03
CA THR A 219 14.30 -10.79 1.07
C THR A 219 15.41 -9.82 0.65
N ASP A 220 16.46 -10.31 0.00
CA ASP A 220 17.56 -9.49 -0.51
C ASP A 220 17.08 -8.51 -1.57
N PHE A 221 16.24 -8.97 -2.49
CA PHE A 221 15.63 -8.12 -3.52
C PHE A 221 14.75 -7.02 -2.92
N ILE A 222 13.89 -7.35 -1.95
CA ILE A 222 13.05 -6.37 -1.26
C ILE A 222 13.92 -5.36 -0.48
N SER A 223 14.95 -5.83 0.20
CA SER A 223 15.91 -4.94 0.90
C SER A 223 16.53 -3.94 -0.07
N ARG A 224 16.90 -4.39 -1.27
CA ARG A 224 17.42 -3.51 -2.31
C ARG A 224 16.39 -2.49 -2.82
N LEU A 225 15.12 -2.91 -3.00
CA LEU A 225 14.03 -1.98 -3.35
C LEU A 225 13.82 -0.91 -2.27
N ILE A 226 13.90 -1.28 -0.99
CA ILE A 226 13.79 -0.36 0.15
C ILE A 226 14.94 0.66 0.11
N GLU A 227 16.19 0.21 0.00
CA GLU A 227 17.37 1.09 -0.09
C GLU A 227 17.22 2.11 -1.21
N VAL A 228 16.90 1.65 -2.41
CA VAL A 228 16.71 2.50 -3.59
C VAL A 228 15.58 3.51 -3.38
N ARG A 229 14.45 3.08 -2.82
CA ARG A 229 13.33 3.97 -2.54
C ARG A 229 13.67 5.01 -1.50
N CYS A 230 14.29 4.62 -0.39
CA CYS A 230 14.66 5.54 0.69
C CYS A 230 15.70 6.59 0.24
N ALA A 231 16.51 6.26 -0.75
CA ALA A 231 17.51 7.17 -1.32
C ALA A 231 16.98 8.06 -2.46
N SER A 232 15.69 7.91 -2.85
CA SER A 232 15.10 8.61 -4.01
C SER A 232 13.91 9.46 -3.60
N ASP A 233 14.03 10.78 -3.79
CA ASP A 233 12.91 11.70 -3.63
C ASP A 233 11.81 11.46 -4.68
N ALA A 234 12.20 11.13 -5.92
CA ALA A 234 11.22 10.82 -6.96
C ALA A 234 10.36 9.61 -6.62
N LEU A 235 10.92 8.54 -6.06
CA LEU A 235 10.14 7.36 -5.64
C LEU A 235 9.27 7.65 -4.41
N CYS A 236 9.73 8.48 -3.48
CA CYS A 236 8.96 8.86 -2.29
C CYS A 236 7.85 9.87 -2.63
N ASN A 237 8.21 10.99 -3.26
CA ASN A 237 7.37 12.18 -3.38
C ASN A 237 7.02 12.58 -4.82
N GLY A 238 7.68 11.96 -5.82
CA GLY A 238 7.53 12.35 -7.22
C GLY A 238 6.15 12.11 -7.80
N SER A 239 5.83 12.83 -8.85
CA SER A 239 4.64 12.62 -9.68
C SER A 239 4.66 11.23 -10.32
N TYR A 240 3.50 10.77 -10.77
CA TYR A 240 3.32 9.50 -11.46
C TYR A 240 2.78 9.73 -12.87
N ARG A 241 3.31 8.97 -13.85
CA ARG A 241 2.80 8.98 -15.22
C ARG A 241 3.12 7.64 -15.91
N ASN A 242 2.17 7.07 -16.63
CA ASN A 242 2.42 5.92 -17.51
C ASN A 242 3.24 6.34 -18.72
N VAL A 243 4.21 5.50 -19.13
CA VAL A 243 5.05 5.70 -20.33
C VAL A 243 4.78 4.63 -21.37
N VAL A 244 4.80 3.35 -20.97
CA VAL A 244 4.45 2.21 -21.85
C VAL A 244 3.54 1.29 -21.08
N ILE A 245 2.45 0.86 -21.72
CA ILE A 245 1.53 -0.14 -21.15
C ILE A 245 1.21 -1.14 -22.25
N THR A 246 1.38 -2.40 -21.94
CA THR A 246 0.88 -3.54 -22.70
C THR A 246 0.20 -4.53 -21.75
N ASN A 247 -0.26 -5.64 -22.23
CA ASN A 247 -0.79 -6.69 -21.36
C ASN A 247 0.27 -7.23 -20.39
N HIS A 248 1.53 -7.32 -20.83
CA HIS A 248 2.60 -7.98 -20.08
C HIS A 248 3.72 -7.04 -19.64
N GLN A 249 3.77 -5.82 -20.13
CA GLN A 249 4.80 -4.84 -19.77
C GLN A 249 4.18 -3.53 -19.29
N LEU A 250 4.83 -2.95 -18.28
CA LEU A 250 4.49 -1.65 -17.74
C LEU A 250 5.76 -0.83 -17.52
N ILE A 251 5.83 0.36 -18.10
CA ILE A 251 6.83 1.37 -17.75
C ILE A 251 6.09 2.61 -17.27
N PHE A 252 6.39 3.05 -16.06
CA PHE A 252 5.90 4.32 -15.54
C PHE A 252 7.03 5.20 -15.05
N GLU A 253 6.78 6.49 -15.03
CA GLU A 253 7.71 7.52 -14.59
C GLU A 253 7.35 7.98 -13.18
N ARG A 254 8.37 8.15 -12.36
CA ARG A 254 8.34 8.91 -11.11
C ARG A 254 9.26 10.10 -11.29
N ARG A 255 8.78 11.31 -10.96
CA ARG A 255 9.52 12.53 -11.26
C ARG A 255 9.31 13.62 -10.23
N THR A 256 10.41 14.25 -9.83
CA THR A 256 10.48 15.55 -9.16
C THR A 256 11.11 16.59 -10.10
N GLU A 257 11.39 17.78 -9.62
CA GLU A 257 12.13 18.80 -10.39
C GLU A 257 13.58 18.37 -10.69
N THR A 258 14.19 17.60 -9.80
CA THR A 258 15.61 17.25 -9.84
C THR A 258 15.90 15.78 -10.15
N GLU A 259 14.89 14.92 -10.11
CA GLU A 259 15.08 13.47 -10.27
C GLU A 259 14.01 12.88 -11.19
N ARG A 260 14.44 11.99 -12.09
CA ARG A 260 13.55 11.21 -12.96
C ARG A 260 13.94 9.75 -12.89
N ILE A 261 12.96 8.89 -12.57
CA ILE A 261 13.11 7.43 -12.53
C ILE A 261 12.03 6.80 -13.41
N LEU A 262 12.44 5.87 -14.26
CA LEU A 262 11.55 4.95 -14.96
C LEU A 262 11.55 3.63 -14.21
N VAL A 263 10.36 3.16 -13.84
CA VAL A 263 10.14 1.83 -13.28
C VAL A 263 9.59 0.95 -14.41
N ALA A 264 10.35 -0.07 -14.79
CA ALA A 264 10.01 -0.94 -15.90
C ALA A 264 9.81 -2.38 -15.41
N ILE A 265 8.67 -2.96 -15.74
CA ILE A 265 8.22 -4.29 -15.34
C ILE A 265 7.93 -5.12 -16.59
N ASN A 266 8.55 -6.29 -16.73
CA ASN A 266 8.21 -7.28 -17.72
C ASN A 266 7.68 -8.55 -17.06
N ALA A 267 6.41 -8.85 -17.24
CA ALA A 267 5.74 -10.03 -16.68
C ALA A 267 5.77 -11.25 -17.64
N SER A 268 6.32 -11.08 -18.86
CA SER A 268 6.44 -12.16 -19.83
C SER A 268 7.61 -13.09 -19.49
N ASP A 269 7.51 -14.33 -19.94
CA ASP A 269 8.57 -15.36 -19.92
C ASP A 269 9.64 -15.16 -20.98
N SER A 270 9.56 -14.08 -21.73
CA SER A 270 10.47 -13.74 -22.83
C SER A 270 10.93 -12.29 -22.72
N ASP A 271 12.12 -12.03 -23.28
CA ASP A 271 12.65 -10.68 -23.40
C ASP A 271 11.74 -9.82 -24.28
N PHE A 272 11.62 -8.56 -23.92
CA PHE A 272 10.82 -7.59 -24.65
C PHE A 272 11.59 -6.30 -24.89
N THR A 273 11.42 -5.70 -26.05
CA THR A 273 11.95 -4.36 -26.32
C THR A 273 10.80 -3.36 -26.40
N ALA A 274 10.67 -2.53 -25.38
CA ALA A 274 9.70 -1.45 -25.37
C ALA A 274 10.16 -0.32 -26.29
N GLY A 275 9.26 0.15 -27.18
CA GLY A 275 9.47 1.31 -28.05
C GLY A 275 8.59 2.47 -27.63
N ASN A 276 9.19 3.63 -27.30
CA ASN A 276 8.48 4.88 -27.03
C ASN A 276 9.43 6.07 -27.20
N GLY A 277 8.97 7.12 -27.91
CA GLY A 277 9.78 8.34 -28.15
C GLY A 277 10.25 9.06 -26.90
N GLU A 278 9.63 8.81 -25.74
CA GLU A 278 10.02 9.40 -24.44
C GLU A 278 11.14 8.64 -23.73
N LEU A 279 11.51 7.45 -24.20
CA LEU A 279 12.63 6.67 -23.70
C LEU A 279 13.94 7.21 -24.29
N GLN A 280 14.36 8.39 -23.86
CA GLN A 280 15.55 9.09 -24.36
C GLN A 280 16.47 9.48 -23.19
N GLY A 281 17.76 9.45 -23.43
CA GLY A 281 18.79 9.90 -22.47
C GLY A 281 19.64 8.79 -21.90
N SER A 282 20.51 9.16 -20.96
CA SER A 282 21.41 8.24 -20.27
C SER A 282 20.84 7.86 -18.92
N TYR A 283 20.82 6.58 -18.60
CA TYR A 283 20.23 6.02 -17.39
C TYR A 283 21.16 5.02 -16.71
N ILE A 284 21.02 4.93 -15.40
CA ILE A 284 21.63 3.88 -14.58
C ILE A 284 20.52 3.03 -13.93
N ASP A 285 20.67 1.71 -13.92
CA ASP A 285 19.75 0.82 -13.22
C ASP A 285 20.12 0.73 -11.73
N LEU A 286 19.29 1.33 -10.88
CA LEU A 286 19.54 1.42 -9.43
C LEU A 286 19.48 0.06 -8.74
N LEU A 287 18.79 -0.94 -9.31
CA LEU A 287 18.71 -2.28 -8.72
C LEU A 287 19.98 -3.10 -8.94
N LYS A 288 20.82 -2.72 -9.91
CA LYS A 288 22.11 -3.35 -10.24
C LYS A 288 23.30 -2.65 -9.59
N THR A 289 23.11 -1.48 -8.95
CA THR A 289 24.21 -0.74 -8.29
C THR A 289 24.68 -1.47 -7.03
N GLY A 290 25.90 -1.93 -7.01
CA GLY A 290 26.52 -2.71 -5.90
C GLY A 290 27.52 -3.71 -6.41
N ASP A 291 27.33 -4.25 -7.60
CA ASP A 291 28.33 -5.10 -8.28
C ASP A 291 29.12 -4.25 -9.28
N SER A 292 30.40 -4.09 -9.05
CA SER A 292 31.29 -3.11 -9.72
C SER A 292 31.45 -3.32 -11.24
N SER A 293 30.86 -4.37 -11.80
CA SER A 293 30.96 -4.72 -13.23
C SER A 293 29.69 -4.42 -14.07
N GLU A 294 28.52 -4.19 -13.44
CA GLU A 294 27.25 -4.07 -14.15
C GLU A 294 26.60 -2.66 -14.13
N THR A 295 27.28 -1.69 -13.54
CA THR A 295 26.73 -0.34 -13.28
C THR A 295 27.02 0.68 -14.40
N ALA A 296 27.36 0.23 -15.61
CA ALA A 296 27.59 1.17 -16.71
C ALA A 296 26.27 1.85 -17.12
N PRO A 297 26.27 3.20 -17.32
CA PRO A 297 25.13 3.88 -17.87
C PRO A 297 24.70 3.30 -19.21
N GLN A 298 23.39 3.16 -19.42
CA GLN A 298 22.81 2.78 -20.70
C GLN A 298 22.15 3.99 -21.36
N THR A 299 22.34 4.14 -22.67
CA THR A 299 21.71 5.20 -23.43
C THR A 299 20.47 4.65 -24.12
N LEU A 300 19.32 5.23 -23.80
CA LEU A 300 18.05 4.93 -24.43
C LEU A 300 17.85 5.86 -25.65
N ASN A 301 17.56 5.28 -26.79
CA ASN A 301 17.30 5.95 -28.06
C ASN A 301 15.91 5.57 -28.59
N GLY A 302 14.87 5.79 -27.77
CA GLY A 302 13.49 5.42 -28.09
C GLY A 302 13.14 3.97 -27.77
N GLN A 303 14.08 3.19 -27.24
CA GLN A 303 13.89 1.77 -26.93
C GLN A 303 14.50 1.40 -25.59
N LEU A 304 13.85 0.45 -24.88
CA LEU A 304 14.36 -0.17 -23.64
C LEU A 304 14.22 -1.69 -23.75
N SER A 305 15.35 -2.40 -23.56
CA SER A 305 15.36 -3.86 -23.43
C SER A 305 14.96 -4.26 -22.01
N MET A 306 13.99 -5.15 -21.89
CA MET A 306 13.43 -5.66 -20.66
C MET A 306 13.53 -7.19 -20.65
N PRO A 307 14.46 -7.78 -19.87
CA PRO A 307 14.55 -9.24 -19.77
C PRO A 307 13.25 -9.89 -19.29
N ALA A 308 13.09 -11.19 -19.55
CA ALA A 308 11.97 -11.98 -19.03
C ALA A 308 11.86 -11.83 -17.50
N TYR A 309 10.64 -11.73 -16.97
CA TYR A 309 10.35 -11.61 -15.52
C TYR A 309 11.25 -10.59 -14.80
N SER A 310 11.39 -9.38 -15.34
CA SER A 310 12.34 -8.39 -14.82
C SER A 310 11.68 -7.15 -14.23
N VAL A 311 12.41 -6.55 -13.29
CA VAL A 311 12.18 -5.22 -12.73
C VAL A 311 13.43 -4.37 -12.94
N GLN A 312 13.27 -3.17 -13.45
CA GLN A 312 14.37 -2.20 -13.61
C GLN A 312 13.93 -0.84 -13.05
N TYR A 313 14.79 -0.21 -12.28
CA TYR A 313 14.62 1.15 -11.77
C TYR A 313 15.68 2.05 -12.37
N LEU A 314 15.33 2.73 -13.45
CA LEU A 314 16.26 3.48 -14.29
C LEU A 314 16.25 4.96 -13.92
N LYS A 315 17.30 5.42 -13.24
CA LYS A 315 17.51 6.82 -12.92
C LYS A 315 18.19 7.54 -14.07
N MET A 316 17.61 8.64 -14.52
CA MET A 316 18.21 9.52 -15.53
C MET A 316 19.42 10.25 -14.94
N LEU A 317 20.52 10.32 -15.70
CA LEU A 317 21.78 10.97 -15.34
C LEU A 317 21.82 12.43 -15.78
#